data_df2316cf1d33a367c09c49b1340457b1
#
_entry.id   df2316cf1d33a367c09c49b1340457b1
#
_cell.length_a   1.000
_cell.length_b   1.000
_cell.length_c   1.000
_cell.angle_alpha   90.00
_cell.angle_beta   90.00
_cell.angle_gamma   90.00
#
_symmetry.space_group_name_H-M   'P 1'
#
loop_
_entity.id
_entity.type
_entity.pdbx_description
1 polymer ?
#
loop_
_entity_poly.entity_id
_entity_poly.type
_entity_poly.pdbx_seq_one_letter_code
_entity_poly.pdbx_strand_id
1 'polypeptide(L)'
;MGSEMCIRDSHYSDHQKITLKWAQSADGFLDIRREDGNAVRLSTPLSTLAVHKMRAEQKAILVGRRTALLDNPSLTVREWYGQNPLRLVIDRQLTLPPHLHLFDGSTPTLVFTEKEKAATQNLTYVTLDFGQNILPQIMQVLYEQKIQTLLVEGGSQTLQAFLEQGLWDEAPL
;
A
#
# COMPACT_ATOMS: atom_id res chain seq x y z
N MET A 1 4.13 -26.57 -1.36
CA MET A 1 3.80 -25.98 -2.66
C MET A 1 4.32 -24.56 -2.69
N GLY A 2 5.22 -24.28 -3.60
CA GLY A 2 5.84 -22.94 -3.70
C GLY A 2 4.80 -21.91 -4.12
N SER A 3 4.84 -20.73 -3.49
CA SER A 3 4.12 -19.57 -3.96
C SER A 3 4.68 -19.20 -5.35
N GLU A 4 3.86 -19.29 -6.38
CA GLU A 4 4.25 -18.82 -7.70
C GLU A 4 4.37 -17.29 -7.67
N MET A 5 5.53 -16.80 -8.06
CA MET A 5 5.80 -15.38 -8.20
C MET A 5 5.67 -15.01 -9.68
N CYS A 6 4.67 -14.20 -10.00
CA CYS A 6 4.60 -13.60 -11.32
C CYS A 6 5.58 -12.44 -11.42
N ILE A 7 6.57 -12.56 -12.28
CA ILE A 7 7.56 -11.52 -12.58
C ILE A 7 7.30 -11.01 -14.00
N ARG A 8 7.19 -9.72 -14.15
CA ARG A 8 7.15 -9.06 -15.46
C ARG A 8 8.54 -8.49 -15.77
N ASP A 9 9.16 -8.96 -16.84
CA ASP A 9 10.44 -8.42 -17.31
C ASP A 9 10.26 -6.98 -17.77
N SER A 10 10.82 -6.05 -17.02
CA SER A 10 10.88 -4.64 -17.42
C SER A 10 12.30 -4.26 -17.82
N HIS A 11 12.45 -3.81 -19.04
CA HIS A 11 13.75 -3.44 -19.64
C HIS A 11 14.20 -2.01 -19.31
N TYR A 12 13.71 -1.38 -18.24
CA TYR A 12 14.12 -0.02 -17.90
C TYR A 12 14.80 0.04 -16.53
N SER A 13 16.09 0.38 -16.54
CA SER A 13 16.93 0.53 -15.34
C SER A 13 16.57 1.71 -14.42
N ASP A 14 15.64 2.57 -14.81
CA ASP A 14 15.26 3.79 -14.08
C ASP A 14 13.83 3.80 -13.53
N HIS A 15 13.06 2.71 -13.64
CA HIS A 15 11.72 2.70 -13.12
C HIS A 15 11.64 2.13 -11.69
N GLN A 16 10.61 2.54 -10.99
CA GLN A 16 10.31 2.08 -9.65
C GLN A 16 9.81 0.64 -9.69
N LYS A 17 10.37 -0.20 -8.83
CA LYS A 17 9.90 -1.58 -8.66
C LYS A 17 8.61 -1.59 -7.85
N ILE A 18 7.55 -2.14 -8.42
CA ILE A 18 6.22 -2.22 -7.79
C ILE A 18 5.87 -3.67 -7.49
N THR A 19 5.67 -3.97 -6.23
CA THR A 19 5.23 -5.29 -5.76
C THR A 19 3.78 -5.20 -5.30
N LEU A 20 2.91 -6.03 -5.89
CA LEU A 20 1.51 -6.15 -5.47
C LEU A 20 1.37 -7.31 -4.50
N LYS A 21 0.77 -7.09 -3.35
CA LYS A 21 0.53 -8.12 -2.35
C LYS A 21 -0.93 -8.11 -1.91
N TRP A 22 -1.58 -9.24 -2.01
CA TRP A 22 -2.91 -9.47 -1.45
C TRP A 22 -2.97 -10.81 -0.72
N ALA A 23 -3.95 -10.93 0.17
CA ALA A 23 -4.35 -12.21 0.74
C ALA A 23 -5.66 -12.63 0.07
N GLN A 24 -5.72 -13.87 -0.37
CA GLN A 24 -6.91 -14.41 -1.02
C GLN A 24 -7.33 -15.69 -0.28
N SER A 25 -8.63 -15.88 -0.12
CA SER A 25 -9.16 -17.13 0.43
C SER A 25 -9.04 -18.27 -0.58
N ALA A 26 -9.20 -19.53 -0.11
CA ALA A 26 -9.08 -20.72 -0.95
C ALA A 26 -10.07 -20.76 -2.14
N ASP A 27 -11.15 -19.99 -2.07
CA ASP A 27 -12.16 -19.80 -3.11
C ASP A 27 -11.87 -18.62 -4.05
N GLY A 28 -10.70 -17.96 -3.90
CA GLY A 28 -10.24 -16.91 -4.80
C GLY A 28 -10.73 -15.48 -4.50
N PHE A 29 -11.41 -15.26 -3.39
CA PHE A 29 -11.89 -13.93 -3.03
C PHE A 29 -10.83 -13.11 -2.29
N LEU A 30 -10.64 -11.86 -2.71
CA LEU A 30 -9.74 -10.89 -2.07
C LEU A 30 -10.32 -10.28 -0.80
N ASP A 31 -11.63 -10.30 -0.63
CA ASP A 31 -12.32 -9.74 0.54
C ASP A 31 -13.62 -10.51 0.79
N ILE A 32 -13.90 -10.83 2.04
CA ILE A 32 -15.17 -11.41 2.46
C ILE A 32 -16.13 -10.26 2.76
N ARG A 33 -17.40 -10.42 2.40
CA ARG A 33 -18.45 -9.47 2.75
C ARG A 33 -18.50 -9.33 4.26
N ARG A 34 -18.05 -8.19 4.77
CA ARG A 34 -17.96 -7.94 6.22
C ARG A 34 -19.28 -7.36 6.72
N GLU A 35 -20.11 -8.17 7.31
CA GLU A 35 -21.35 -7.71 7.93
C GLU A 35 -21.10 -7.09 9.31
N ASP A 36 -20.05 -7.51 9.99
CA ASP A 36 -19.66 -7.07 11.33
C ASP A 36 -18.50 -6.05 11.37
N GLY A 37 -17.92 -5.70 10.23
CA GLY A 37 -16.80 -4.74 10.14
C GLY A 37 -15.44 -5.24 10.65
N ASN A 38 -15.36 -6.49 11.12
CA ASN A 38 -14.12 -7.05 11.68
C ASN A 38 -13.13 -7.47 10.59
N ALA A 39 -11.83 -7.24 10.84
CA ALA A 39 -10.78 -7.70 9.96
C ALA A 39 -10.67 -9.22 9.96
N VAL A 40 -10.80 -9.84 8.79
CA VAL A 40 -10.60 -11.29 8.64
C VAL A 40 -9.12 -11.58 8.53
N ARG A 41 -8.56 -12.31 9.47
CA ARG A 41 -7.17 -12.78 9.39
C ARG A 41 -7.10 -14.01 8.49
N LEU A 42 -6.66 -13.81 7.26
CA LEU A 42 -6.39 -14.89 6.30
C LEU A 42 -4.95 -15.40 6.36
N SER A 43 -4.11 -14.84 7.25
CA SER A 43 -2.68 -15.11 7.30
C SER A 43 -2.28 -16.04 8.45
N THR A 44 -1.39 -16.98 8.16
CA THR A 44 -0.69 -17.83 9.15
C THR A 44 0.46 -17.03 9.79
N PRO A 45 1.03 -17.50 10.94
CA PRO A 45 2.24 -16.87 11.52
C PRO A 45 3.41 -16.76 10.54
N LEU A 46 3.62 -17.77 9.68
CA LEU A 46 4.67 -17.75 8.67
C LEU A 46 4.39 -16.71 7.57
N SER A 47 3.15 -16.59 7.12
CA SER A 47 2.78 -15.57 6.14
C SER A 47 2.85 -14.16 6.73
N THR A 48 2.56 -14.00 8.02
CA THR A 48 2.75 -12.73 8.73
C THR A 48 4.23 -12.32 8.76
N LEU A 49 5.12 -13.25 9.09
CA LEU A 49 6.57 -13.01 9.09
C LEU A 49 7.08 -12.61 7.68
N ALA A 50 6.60 -13.31 6.64
CA ALA A 50 6.94 -13.00 5.25
C ALA A 50 6.49 -11.59 4.85
N VAL A 51 5.31 -11.15 5.28
CA VAL A 51 4.80 -9.80 5.04
C VAL A 51 5.69 -8.75 5.72
N HIS A 52 6.10 -8.97 6.97
CA HIS A 52 6.98 -8.04 7.66
C HIS A 52 8.38 -7.97 7.03
N LYS A 53 8.90 -9.09 6.54
CA LYS A 53 10.12 -9.11 5.73
C LYS A 53 9.96 -8.28 4.46
N MET A 54 8.88 -8.53 3.69
CA MET A 54 8.56 -7.73 2.50
C MET A 54 8.53 -6.23 2.79
N ARG A 55 7.87 -5.80 3.88
CA ARG A 55 7.80 -4.40 4.28
C ARG A 55 9.17 -3.82 4.58
N ALA A 56 10.06 -4.60 5.25
CA ALA A 56 11.41 -4.17 5.56
C ALA A 56 12.29 -3.97 4.31
N GLU A 57 11.98 -4.66 3.22
CA GLU A 57 12.69 -4.60 1.95
C GLU A 57 12.20 -3.46 1.03
N GLN A 58 11.07 -2.81 1.37
CA GLN A 58 10.47 -1.75 0.55
C GLN A 58 10.71 -0.35 1.13
N LYS A 59 10.82 0.64 0.26
CA LYS A 59 10.95 2.05 0.65
C LYS A 59 9.61 2.70 0.96
N ALA A 60 8.54 2.25 0.31
CA ALA A 60 7.19 2.74 0.55
C ALA A 60 6.15 1.61 0.49
N ILE A 61 5.04 1.84 1.18
CA ILE A 61 3.89 0.93 1.24
C ILE A 61 2.60 1.70 1.05
N LEU A 62 1.77 1.28 0.10
CA LEU A 62 0.51 1.93 -0.27
C LEU A 62 -0.69 1.08 0.09
N VAL A 63 -1.68 1.72 0.67
CA VAL A 63 -3.03 1.17 0.84
C VAL A 63 -4.10 2.14 0.35
N GLY A 64 -5.22 1.58 -0.10
CA GLY A 64 -6.41 2.36 -0.43
C GLY A 64 -7.19 2.78 0.82
N ARG A 65 -8.07 3.77 0.66
CA ARG A 65 -8.90 4.32 1.75
C ARG A 65 -9.72 3.24 2.48
N ARG A 66 -10.34 2.33 1.74
CA ARG A 66 -11.19 1.28 2.35
C ARG A 66 -10.38 0.35 3.25
N THR A 67 -9.21 -0.08 2.83
CA THR A 67 -8.30 -0.89 3.63
C THR A 67 -7.84 -0.15 4.87
N ALA A 68 -7.46 1.12 4.73
CA ALA A 68 -7.09 1.95 5.87
C ALA A 68 -8.21 2.06 6.91
N LEU A 69 -9.46 2.24 6.45
CA LEU A 69 -10.62 2.39 7.31
C LEU A 69 -11.03 1.09 8.01
N LEU A 70 -11.09 -0.03 7.26
CA LEU A 70 -11.63 -1.29 7.78
C LEU A 70 -10.61 -2.10 8.57
N ASP A 71 -9.36 -2.11 8.13
CA ASP A 71 -8.31 -2.93 8.74
C ASP A 71 -7.46 -2.16 9.75
N ASN A 72 -7.51 -0.83 9.71
CA ASN A 72 -6.70 0.06 10.53
C ASN A 72 -5.24 -0.42 10.66
N PRO A 73 -4.54 -0.68 9.54
CA PRO A 73 -3.23 -1.30 9.57
C PRO A 73 -2.16 -0.31 10.02
N SER A 74 -1.21 -0.77 10.81
CA SER A 74 -0.04 0.05 11.17
C SER A 74 0.98 0.17 10.04
N LEU A 75 1.03 -0.80 9.13
CA LEU A 75 1.97 -0.89 8.00
C LEU A 75 3.45 -0.80 8.41
N THR A 76 3.76 -1.25 9.61
CA THR A 76 5.10 -1.22 10.20
C THR A 76 5.76 -2.59 10.18
N VAL A 77 7.08 -2.60 10.34
CA VAL A 77 7.90 -3.80 10.52
C VAL A 77 7.99 -4.09 12.01
N ARG A 78 7.36 -5.17 12.48
CA ARG A 78 7.34 -5.56 13.90
C ARG A 78 7.94 -6.94 14.15
N GLU A 79 7.72 -7.85 13.21
CA GLU A 79 8.15 -9.27 13.34
C GLU A 79 9.35 -9.60 12.43
N TRP A 80 10.05 -8.57 11.98
CA TRP A 80 11.28 -8.66 11.20
C TRP A 80 12.18 -7.48 11.52
N TYR A 81 13.48 -7.60 11.26
CA TYR A 81 14.40 -6.48 11.43
C TYR A 81 14.43 -5.63 10.16
N GLY A 82 14.62 -4.33 10.33
CA GLY A 82 14.66 -3.36 9.24
C GLY A 82 13.96 -2.06 9.61
N GLN A 83 13.96 -1.15 8.66
CA GLN A 83 13.27 0.13 8.80
C GLN A 83 11.82 0.03 8.34
N ASN A 84 10.96 0.83 8.95
CA ASN A 84 9.61 0.99 8.47
C ASN A 84 9.61 1.69 7.10
N PRO A 85 8.82 1.21 6.14
CA PRO A 85 8.62 1.93 4.88
C PRO A 85 7.84 3.23 5.11
N LEU A 86 7.99 4.20 4.20
CA LEU A 86 7.09 5.35 4.11
C LEU A 86 5.66 4.86 3.87
N ARG A 87 4.73 5.21 4.74
CA ARG A 87 3.32 4.83 4.59
C ARG A 87 2.62 5.76 3.63
N LEU A 88 1.90 5.21 2.68
CA LEU A 88 1.14 5.93 1.67
C LEU A 88 -0.34 5.53 1.77
N VAL A 89 -1.23 6.51 1.75
CA VAL A 89 -2.66 6.26 1.72
C VAL A 89 -3.37 7.21 0.74
N ILE A 90 -4.36 6.68 0.03
CA ILE A 90 -5.22 7.48 -0.85
C ILE A 90 -6.47 7.85 -0.05
N ASP A 91 -6.64 9.14 0.27
CA ASP A 91 -7.84 9.67 0.92
C ASP A 91 -8.29 10.97 0.24
N ARG A 92 -9.00 10.81 -0.88
CA ARG A 92 -9.40 11.91 -1.75
C ARG A 92 -9.97 13.11 -1.00
N GLN A 93 -10.91 12.88 -0.06
CA GLN A 93 -11.67 13.92 0.63
C GLN A 93 -11.20 14.19 2.06
N LEU A 94 -10.12 13.54 2.52
CA LEU A 94 -9.66 13.59 3.92
C LEU A 94 -10.76 13.16 4.91
N THR A 95 -11.37 12.03 4.63
CA THR A 95 -12.48 11.49 5.43
C THR A 95 -12.07 10.33 6.34
N LEU A 96 -10.80 9.92 6.30
CA LEU A 96 -10.29 8.92 7.23
C LEU A 96 -10.24 9.48 8.65
N PRO A 97 -10.70 8.70 9.65
CA PRO A 97 -10.65 9.11 11.05
C PRO A 97 -9.22 9.36 11.54
N PRO A 98 -8.99 10.42 12.32
CA PRO A 98 -7.63 10.79 12.76
C PRO A 98 -7.01 9.82 13.78
N HIS A 99 -7.81 8.94 14.38
CA HIS A 99 -7.34 7.94 15.35
C HIS A 99 -6.76 6.67 14.72
N LEU A 100 -6.74 6.56 13.38
CA LEU A 100 -6.17 5.40 12.71
C LEU A 100 -4.66 5.31 12.95
N HIS A 101 -4.13 4.08 13.01
CA HIS A 101 -2.70 3.83 13.20
C HIS A 101 -1.81 4.51 12.15
N LEU A 102 -2.33 4.76 10.94
CA LEU A 102 -1.62 5.50 9.90
C LEU A 102 -1.30 6.95 10.31
N PHE A 103 -2.03 7.50 11.26
CA PHE A 103 -1.91 8.90 11.70
C PHE A 103 -1.33 9.03 13.12
N ASP A 104 -0.78 7.96 13.67
CA ASP A 104 -0.22 7.92 15.02
C ASP A 104 1.11 8.68 15.20
N GLY A 105 1.68 9.18 14.11
CA GLY A 105 2.95 9.91 14.11
C GLY A 105 4.20 9.06 14.33
N SER A 106 4.06 7.75 14.52
CA SER A 106 5.20 6.85 14.78
C SER A 106 6.10 6.64 13.56
N THR A 107 5.55 6.74 12.37
CA THR A 107 6.24 6.53 11.10
C THR A 107 5.76 7.58 10.09
N PRO A 108 6.65 8.11 9.24
CA PRO A 108 6.25 9.05 8.19
C PRO A 108 5.11 8.50 7.33
N THR A 109 4.10 9.32 7.13
CA THR A 109 2.90 8.99 6.35
C THR A 109 2.61 10.11 5.36
N LEU A 110 2.32 9.73 4.11
CA LEU A 110 1.96 10.62 3.04
C LEU A 110 0.54 10.31 2.58
N VAL A 111 -0.31 11.32 2.55
CA VAL A 111 -1.72 11.20 2.16
C VAL A 111 -1.93 11.84 0.80
N PHE A 112 -2.38 11.06 -0.18
CA PHE A 112 -2.80 11.56 -1.49
C PHE A 112 -4.26 12.00 -1.44
N THR A 113 -4.49 13.26 -1.75
CA THR A 113 -5.81 13.91 -1.60
C THR A 113 -6.05 14.93 -2.69
N GLU A 114 -7.28 15.36 -2.90
CA GLU A 114 -7.59 16.51 -3.76
C GLU A 114 -7.62 17.85 -3.01
N LYS A 115 -7.45 17.81 -1.68
CA LYS A 115 -7.53 18.98 -0.82
C LYS A 115 -6.16 19.44 -0.36
N GLU A 116 -5.96 20.75 -0.32
CA GLU A 116 -4.78 21.33 0.32
C GLU A 116 -4.87 21.22 1.83
N LYS A 117 -3.82 20.72 2.45
CA LYS A 117 -3.68 20.65 3.90
C LYS A 117 -2.20 20.77 4.29
N ALA A 118 -1.93 21.58 5.30
CA ALA A 118 -0.58 21.76 5.82
C ALA A 118 -0.04 20.44 6.42
N ALA A 119 1.23 20.18 6.19
CA ALA A 119 1.93 19.05 6.80
C ALA A 119 2.07 19.28 8.31
N THR A 120 2.08 18.17 9.05
CA THR A 120 2.43 18.11 10.47
C THR A 120 3.62 17.16 10.64
N GLN A 121 4.10 16.99 11.88
CA GLN A 121 5.18 16.05 12.13
C GLN A 121 4.80 14.63 11.65
N ASN A 122 5.62 14.06 10.78
CA ASN A 122 5.43 12.72 10.20
C ASN A 122 4.13 12.52 9.39
N LEU A 123 3.41 13.57 9.04
CA LEU A 123 2.20 13.49 8.21
C LEU A 123 2.22 14.59 7.15
N THR A 124 2.35 14.17 5.90
CA THR A 124 2.41 15.06 4.74
C THR A 124 1.22 14.80 3.82
N TYR A 125 0.66 15.85 3.26
CA TYR A 125 -0.43 15.79 2.30
C TYR A 125 0.07 16.18 0.91
N VAL A 126 -0.25 15.38 -0.10
CA VAL A 126 0.07 15.67 -1.49
C VAL A 126 -1.21 15.79 -2.28
N THR A 127 -1.41 16.96 -2.85
CA THR A 127 -2.58 17.24 -3.69
C THR A 127 -2.39 16.64 -5.06
N LEU A 128 -3.36 15.82 -5.48
CA LEU A 128 -3.44 15.22 -6.81
C LEU A 128 -4.71 15.67 -7.52
N ASP A 129 -4.66 15.66 -8.85
CA ASP A 129 -5.84 15.87 -9.69
C ASP A 129 -6.62 14.55 -9.86
N PHE A 130 -7.66 14.37 -9.07
CA PHE A 130 -8.56 13.22 -9.15
C PHE A 130 -9.53 13.26 -10.33
N GLY A 131 -9.52 14.30 -11.14
CA GLY A 131 -10.17 14.36 -12.44
C GLY A 131 -9.39 13.62 -13.53
N GLN A 132 -8.12 13.29 -13.25
CA GLN A 132 -7.22 12.54 -14.10
C GLN A 132 -6.86 11.19 -13.45
N ASN A 133 -6.10 10.36 -14.18
CA ASN A 133 -5.56 9.14 -13.62
C ASN A 133 -4.54 9.46 -12.52
N ILE A 134 -4.79 9.02 -11.29
CA ILE A 134 -3.95 9.33 -10.14
C ILE A 134 -2.69 8.46 -10.05
N LEU A 135 -2.68 7.26 -10.63
CA LEU A 135 -1.52 6.36 -10.49
C LEU A 135 -0.24 6.92 -11.10
N PRO A 136 -0.25 7.47 -12.33
CA PRO A 136 0.93 8.15 -12.87
C PRO A 136 1.38 9.35 -12.01
N GLN A 137 0.44 10.08 -11.41
CA GLN A 137 0.76 11.20 -10.52
C GLN A 137 1.43 10.69 -9.23
N ILE A 138 0.93 9.61 -8.64
CA ILE A 138 1.56 8.96 -7.47
C ILE A 138 2.97 8.51 -7.83
N MET A 139 3.16 7.84 -8.96
CA MET A 139 4.48 7.37 -9.40
C MET A 139 5.46 8.52 -9.62
N GLN A 140 4.99 9.65 -10.16
CA GLN A 140 5.81 10.85 -10.31
C GLN A 140 6.26 11.41 -8.96
N VAL A 141 5.36 11.50 -7.99
CA VAL A 141 5.69 11.95 -6.62
C VAL A 141 6.74 11.06 -5.97
N LEU A 142 6.60 9.74 -6.11
CA LEU A 142 7.58 8.78 -5.58
C LEU A 142 8.93 8.88 -6.28
N TYR A 143 8.93 9.11 -7.59
CA TYR A 143 10.14 9.32 -8.37
C TYR A 143 10.89 10.58 -7.90
N GLU A 144 10.21 11.70 -7.74
CA GLU A 144 10.78 12.95 -7.25
C GLU A 144 11.36 12.82 -5.84
N GLN A 145 10.76 12.00 -4.99
CA GLN A 145 11.26 11.66 -3.66
C GLN A 145 12.33 10.56 -3.64
N LYS A 146 12.77 10.08 -4.81
CA LYS A 146 13.76 9.01 -4.97
C LYS A 146 13.37 7.68 -4.31
N ILE A 147 12.08 7.40 -4.29
CA ILE A 147 11.52 6.14 -3.79
C ILE A 147 11.50 5.13 -4.93
N GLN A 148 12.37 4.12 -4.85
CA GLN A 148 12.60 3.16 -5.92
C GLN A 148 11.76 1.89 -5.80
N THR A 149 11.22 1.59 -4.61
CA THR A 149 10.45 0.38 -4.38
C THR A 149 9.15 0.70 -3.67
N LEU A 150 8.05 0.13 -4.18
CA LEU A 150 6.70 0.31 -3.66
C LEU A 150 6.03 -1.05 -3.44
N LEU A 151 5.53 -1.28 -2.25
CA LEU A 151 4.62 -2.38 -1.93
C LEU A 151 3.18 -1.86 -1.92
N VAL A 152 2.30 -2.44 -2.72
CA VAL A 152 0.86 -2.15 -2.68
C VAL A 152 0.18 -3.27 -1.89
N GLU A 153 -0.28 -2.96 -0.69
CA GLU A 153 -0.87 -3.92 0.24
C GLU A 153 -2.39 -3.78 0.34
N GLY A 154 -3.10 -4.00 -0.70
CA GLY A 154 -4.51 -4.15 -0.54
C GLY A 154 -5.39 -2.95 -0.86
N GLY A 155 -6.68 -3.27 -0.71
CA GLY A 155 -7.79 -2.66 -1.38
C GLY A 155 -7.90 -3.24 -2.79
N SER A 156 -8.93 -4.06 -3.02
CA SER A 156 -9.16 -4.71 -4.32
C SER A 156 -9.16 -3.69 -5.46
N GLN A 157 -9.77 -2.52 -5.25
CA GLN A 157 -9.80 -1.45 -6.25
C GLN A 157 -8.41 -0.87 -6.56
N THR A 158 -7.58 -0.67 -5.52
CA THR A 158 -6.21 -0.16 -5.70
C THR A 158 -5.36 -1.18 -6.44
N LEU A 159 -5.37 -2.43 -6.02
CA LEU A 159 -4.65 -3.53 -6.67
C LEU A 159 -5.10 -3.71 -8.13
N GLN A 160 -6.40 -3.69 -8.38
CA GLN A 160 -6.95 -3.82 -9.72
C GLN A 160 -6.50 -2.66 -10.62
N ALA A 161 -6.48 -1.42 -10.12
CA ALA A 161 -6.02 -0.27 -10.89
C ALA A 161 -4.55 -0.41 -11.32
N PHE A 162 -3.68 -0.89 -10.44
CA PHE A 162 -2.28 -1.19 -10.79
C PHE A 162 -2.17 -2.31 -11.82
N LEU A 163 -2.95 -3.39 -11.67
CA LEU A 163 -2.97 -4.50 -12.62
C LEU A 163 -3.45 -4.07 -14.02
N GLU A 164 -4.55 -3.35 -14.10
CA GLU A 164 -5.15 -2.89 -15.37
C GLU A 164 -4.23 -1.93 -16.12
N GLN A 165 -3.47 -1.09 -15.42
CA GLN A 165 -2.53 -0.16 -16.02
C GLN A 165 -1.15 -0.78 -16.29
N GLY A 166 -0.94 -2.05 -15.91
CA GLY A 166 0.33 -2.73 -16.07
C GLY A 166 1.47 -2.14 -15.24
N LEU A 167 1.14 -1.43 -14.16
CA LEU A 167 2.09 -0.79 -13.25
C LEU A 167 2.47 -1.76 -12.12
N TRP A 168 3.16 -2.83 -12.46
CA TRP A 168 3.65 -3.80 -11.49
C TRP A 168 4.76 -4.68 -12.07
N ASP A 169 5.66 -5.13 -11.21
CA ASP A 169 6.79 -5.99 -11.54
C ASP A 169 6.66 -7.36 -10.91
N GLU A 170 6.18 -7.42 -9.68
CA GLU A 170 6.04 -8.66 -8.90
C GLU A 170 4.67 -8.75 -8.22
N ALA A 171 4.15 -9.95 -8.18
CA ALA A 171 2.92 -10.28 -7.45
C ALA A 171 3.10 -11.63 -6.75
N PRO A 172 3.71 -11.68 -5.56
CA PRO A 172 3.80 -12.90 -4.78
C PRO A 172 2.41 -13.31 -4.27
N LEU A 173 2.01 -14.52 -4.56
CA LEU A 173 0.75 -15.14 -4.14
C LEU A 173 0.87 -15.81 -2.78
#